data_f8170273a5f5fefa8cf26b9774b7f805
#
_entry.id   f8170273a5f5fefa8cf26b9774b7f805
#
_cell.length_a   1.000
_cell.length_b   1.000
_cell.length_c   1.000
_cell.angle_alpha   90.00
_cell.angle_beta   90.00
_cell.angle_gamma   90.00
#
_symmetry.space_group_name_H-M   'P 1'
#
loop_
_entity.id
_entity.type
_entity.pdbx_description
1 polymer ?
#
loop_
_entity_poly.entity_id
_entity_poly.type
_entity_poly.pdbx_seq_one_letter_code
_entity_poly.pdbx_strand_id
1 'polypeptide(L)' 'MKSIEKATNNMKMVYSILCNLKKCTIFALQKLTKFRDVDLCLALGYMLQNNQIYQKRIDNMVYYGVIAK' A
#
# COMPACT_ATOMS: atom_id res chain seq x y z
N MET A 1 19.98 7.13 -6.78
CA MET A 1 19.66 5.74 -7.05
C MET A 1 18.23 5.59 -7.49
N LYS A 2 18.05 5.11 -8.69
CA LYS A 2 16.72 5.05 -9.29
C LYS A 2 15.78 4.08 -8.59
N SER A 3 16.31 2.96 -8.08
CA SER A 3 15.47 1.96 -7.43
C SER A 3 14.90 2.47 -6.11
N ILE A 4 15.66 3.26 -5.36
CA ILE A 4 15.20 3.83 -4.10
C ILE A 4 14.15 4.90 -4.37
N GLU A 5 14.38 5.74 -5.38
CA GLU A 5 13.41 6.76 -5.75
C GLU A 5 12.10 6.15 -6.20
N LYS A 6 12.17 5.08 -6.99
CA LYS A 6 10.98 4.40 -7.47
C LYS A 6 10.19 3.82 -6.30
N ALA A 7 10.86 3.16 -5.36
CA ALA A 7 10.18 2.59 -4.20
C ALA A 7 9.51 3.67 -3.36
N THR A 8 10.20 4.80 -3.15
CA THR A 8 9.65 5.91 -2.39
C THR A 8 8.42 6.50 -3.08
N ASN A 9 8.49 6.68 -4.39
CA ASN A 9 7.36 7.21 -5.16
C ASN A 9 6.19 6.25 -5.13
N ASN A 10 6.46 4.94 -5.22
CA ASN A 10 5.40 3.93 -5.14
C ASN A 10 4.69 3.99 -3.79
N MET A 11 5.46 4.12 -2.70
CA MET A 11 4.89 4.23 -1.37
C MET A 11 4.01 5.46 -1.22
N LYS A 12 4.47 6.60 -1.75
CA LYS A 12 3.69 7.83 -1.70
C LYS A 12 2.36 7.69 -2.43
N MET A 13 2.39 7.08 -3.60
CA MET A 13 1.17 6.87 -4.38
C MET A 13 0.20 5.94 -3.66
N VAL A 14 0.69 4.83 -3.15
CA VAL A 14 -0.15 3.89 -2.42
C VAL A 14 -0.73 4.55 -1.17
N TYR A 15 0.09 5.28 -0.44
CA TYR A 15 -0.37 5.97 0.77
C TYR A 15 -1.47 6.97 0.44
N SER A 16 -1.31 7.74 -0.62
CA SER A 16 -2.31 8.71 -1.06
C SER A 16 -3.64 8.03 -1.38
N ILE A 17 -3.58 6.91 -2.09
CA ILE A 17 -4.79 6.16 -2.42
C ILE A 17 -5.47 5.65 -1.15
N LEU A 18 -4.69 5.12 -0.23
CA LEU A 18 -5.23 4.61 1.02
C LEU A 18 -5.86 5.73 1.87
N CYS A 19 -5.26 6.91 1.85
CA CYS A 19 -5.83 8.06 2.54
C CYS A 19 -7.20 8.43 1.96
N ASN A 20 -7.33 8.38 0.65
CA ASN A 20 -8.59 8.73 0.00
C ASN A 20 -9.67 7.69 0.21
N LEU A 21 -9.30 6.41 0.12
CA LEU A 21 -10.26 5.31 0.21
C LEU A 21 -10.46 4.82 1.64
N LYS A 22 -9.59 5.23 2.55
CA LYS A 22 -9.51 4.82 3.95
C LYS A 22 -9.03 3.39 4.10
N LYS A 23 -9.53 2.45 3.32
CA LYS A 23 -9.02 1.07 3.28
C LYS A 23 -9.33 0.48 1.92
N CYS A 24 -8.51 -0.47 1.48
CA CYS A 24 -8.77 -1.19 0.24
C CYS A 24 -7.96 -2.48 0.21
N THR A 25 -8.35 -3.37 -0.71
CA THR A 25 -7.64 -4.63 -0.90
C THR A 25 -6.44 -4.43 -1.80
N ILE A 26 -5.53 -5.42 -1.79
CA ILE A 26 -4.38 -5.38 -2.69
C ILE A 26 -4.83 -5.39 -4.16
N PHE A 27 -5.94 -6.07 -4.45
CA PHE A 27 -6.48 -6.11 -5.81
C PHE A 27 -6.90 -4.72 -6.27
N ALA A 28 -7.55 -3.96 -5.39
CA ALA A 28 -7.95 -2.59 -5.70
C ALA A 28 -6.72 -1.71 -5.92
N LEU A 29 -5.72 -1.86 -5.06
CA LEU A 29 -4.47 -1.11 -5.20
C LEU A 29 -3.80 -1.41 -6.52
N GLN A 30 -3.76 -2.69 -6.90
CA GLN A 30 -3.13 -3.08 -8.15
C GLN A 30 -3.86 -2.47 -9.35
N LYS A 31 -5.17 -2.47 -9.33
CA LYS A 31 -5.96 -1.86 -10.40
C LYS A 31 -5.73 -0.36 -10.51
N LEU A 32 -5.68 0.32 -9.38
CA LEU A 32 -5.53 1.77 -9.35
C LEU A 32 -4.12 2.23 -9.70
N THR A 33 -3.12 1.50 -9.23
CA THR A 33 -1.72 1.88 -9.46
C THR A 33 -1.14 1.26 -10.71
N LYS A 34 -1.67 0.09 -11.11
CA LYS A 34 -1.14 -0.73 -12.20
C LYS A 34 0.30 -1.19 -11.92
N PHE A 35 0.68 -1.19 -10.65
CA PHE A 35 1.99 -1.69 -10.25
C PHE A 35 2.01 -3.22 -10.31
N ARG A 36 3.21 -3.77 -10.49
CA ARG A 36 3.39 -5.21 -10.42
C ARG A 36 3.26 -5.68 -8.98
N ASP A 37 2.94 -6.97 -8.82
CA ASP A 37 2.78 -7.55 -7.49
C ASP A 37 3.98 -7.29 -6.59
N VAL A 38 5.19 -7.47 -7.14
CA VAL A 38 6.40 -7.30 -6.36
C VAL A 38 6.57 -5.85 -5.89
N ASP A 39 6.23 -4.90 -6.74
CA ASP A 39 6.33 -3.48 -6.38
C ASP A 39 5.34 -3.11 -5.28
N LEU A 40 4.11 -3.61 -5.38
CA LEU A 40 3.11 -3.38 -4.35
C LEU A 40 3.51 -4.04 -3.03
N CYS A 41 3.96 -5.28 -3.09
CA CYS A 41 4.36 -5.99 -1.88
C CYS A 41 5.50 -5.28 -1.17
N LEU A 42 6.48 -4.77 -1.92
CA LEU A 42 7.58 -4.02 -1.32
C LEU A 42 7.10 -2.74 -0.66
N ALA A 43 6.25 -1.97 -1.36
CA ALA A 43 5.74 -0.72 -0.83
C ALA A 43 4.91 -0.96 0.43
N LEU A 44 4.01 -1.94 0.39
CA LEU A 44 3.16 -2.26 1.53
C LEU A 44 3.99 -2.78 2.70
N GLY A 45 5.00 -3.61 2.41
CA GLY A 45 5.88 -4.14 3.45
C GLY A 45 6.63 -3.05 4.19
N TYR A 46 7.18 -2.08 3.47
CA TYR A 46 7.87 -0.96 4.09
C TYR A 46 6.93 -0.14 4.96
N MET A 47 5.74 0.14 4.45
CA MET A 47 4.79 0.95 5.20
C MET A 47 4.26 0.22 6.43
N LEU A 48 4.06 -1.08 6.34
CA LEU A 48 3.67 -1.89 7.51
C LEU A 48 4.78 -1.86 8.57
N GLN A 49 6.02 -2.03 8.13
CA GLN A 49 7.16 -2.04 9.04
C GLN A 49 7.33 -0.70 9.73
N ASN A 50 7.00 0.39 9.06
CA ASN A 50 7.13 1.74 9.60
C ASN A 50 5.86 2.20 10.34
N ASN A 51 4.89 1.31 10.52
CA ASN A 51 3.65 1.61 11.22
C ASN A 51 2.85 2.76 10.58
N GLN A 52 2.94 2.87 9.27
CA GLN A 52 2.19 3.87 8.51
C GLN A 52 0.82 3.36 8.10
N ILE A 53 0.70 2.06 7.91
CA ILE A 53 -0.54 1.42 7.52
C ILE A 53 -0.76 0.17 8.35
N TYR A 54 -1.98 -0.34 8.31
CA TYR A 54 -2.32 -1.61 8.96
C TYR A 54 -2.82 -2.59 7.91
N GLN A 55 -2.79 -3.86 8.28
CA GLN A 55 -3.31 -4.96 7.48
C GLN A 55 -4.37 -5.69 8.29
N LYS A 56 -5.52 -5.94 7.69
CA LYS A 56 -6.60 -6.61 8.39
C LYS A 56 -7.29 -7.60 7.45
N ARG A 57 -7.59 -8.77 7.97
CA ARG A 57 -8.31 -9.78 7.23
C ARG A 57 -9.79 -9.76 7.64
N ILE A 58 -10.67 -9.60 6.67
CA ILE A 58 -12.11 -9.60 6.87
C ILE A 58 -12.70 -10.55 5.81
N ASP A 59 -13.41 -11.58 6.26
CA ASP A 59 -14.09 -12.54 5.36
C ASP A 59 -13.16 -13.06 4.26
N ASN A 60 -11.97 -13.50 4.65
CA ASN A 60 -10.95 -14.05 3.74
C ASN A 60 -10.37 -13.03 2.77
N MET A 61 -10.67 -11.76 2.95
CA MET A 61 -10.09 -10.68 2.15
C MET A 61 -9.13 -9.88 3.02
N VAL A 62 -7.97 -9.54 2.46
CA VAL A 62 -6.98 -8.74 3.17
C VAL A 62 -7.13 -7.28 2.77
N TYR A 63 -7.32 -6.42 3.77
CA TYR A 63 -7.45 -4.99 3.57
C TYR A 63 -6.26 -4.26 4.15
N TYR A 64 -5.89 -3.17 3.51
CA TYR A 64 -4.86 -2.27 3.99
C TYR A 64 -5.48 -0.90 4.22
N GLY A 65 -5.03 -0.22 5.26
CA GLY A 65 -5.54 1.10 5.57
C GLY A 65 -4.50 1.93 6.28
N VAL A 66 -4.74 3.24 6.32
CA VAL A 66 -3.81 4.18 6.97
C VAL A 66 -4.08 4.19 8.47
N ILE A 67 -3.00 4.16 9.25
CA ILE A 67 -3.12 4.27 10.69
C ILE A 67 -3.34 5.73 11.04
N ALA A 68 -4.50 6.01 11.64
CA ALA A 68 -4.82 7.37 12.08
C ALA A 68 -4.02 7.68 13.34
N LYS A 69 -3.51 8.90 13.40
CA LYS A 69 -2.82 9.38 14.59
C LYS A 69 -3.65 10.39 15.33
#